data_971870440c1e2da161f12cdf725f8e8d
#
_entry.id   971870440c1e2da161f12cdf725f8e8d
#
_cell.length_a   1.000
_cell.length_b   1.000
_cell.length_c   1.000
_cell.angle_alpha   90.00
_cell.angle_beta   90.00
_cell.angle_gamma   90.00
#
_symmetry.space_group_name_H-M   'P 1'
#
loop_
_entity.id
_entity.type
_entity.pdbx_description
1 polymer ?
#
loop_
_entity_poly.entity_id
_entity_poly.type
_entity_poly.pdbx_seq_one_letter_code
_entity_poly.pdbx_strand_id
1 'polypeptide(L)'
;LLSFAVMTNPSNSGSVPVALVNSPQLLKTSSPLGRTALDLPLVQAQLAAATAEEIVVWAVESFGEGLVMSTSFGIQAAVMLHLVTRTVPDIPVIWIDTGYLPAETYQFAESLSQRLSLNLKVYQSPLSPARMEALYGKLWQQKEVEALNRYDQIRKVEPMQRALRELGATAWLAGLRRDQTQHRQQLQPVVLQGDYYKVLPILNWNAKTIYEYLTAHDLPYHPYFDQGYVSVGDWHSSRPLMVDDTNERDTRFHGLKQECGLHLPLSPGVGQSLDSSTL
;
A
#
# COMPACT_ATOMS: atom_id res chain seq x y z
N LEU A 1 -62.67 -24.57 -5.25
CA LEU A 1 -61.58 -25.51 -5.47
C LEU A 1 -60.93 -25.18 -6.81
N LEU A 2 -59.96 -24.25 -6.85
CA LEU A 2 -59.14 -23.98 -7.99
C LEU A 2 -57.67 -23.99 -7.51
N SER A 3 -56.95 -25.00 -7.98
CA SER A 3 -55.54 -25.22 -7.73
C SER A 3 -54.71 -24.30 -8.63
N PHE A 4 -53.87 -23.44 -8.06
CA PHE A 4 -52.87 -22.68 -8.81
C PHE A 4 -51.53 -23.41 -8.75
N ALA A 5 -51.05 -23.86 -9.89
CA ALA A 5 -49.72 -24.41 -10.08
C ALA A 5 -48.72 -23.26 -10.18
N VAL A 6 -47.73 -23.23 -9.28
CA VAL A 6 -46.59 -22.32 -9.33
C VAL A 6 -45.55 -22.92 -10.28
N MET A 7 -45.27 -22.24 -11.39
CA MET A 7 -44.15 -22.55 -12.27
C MET A 7 -42.88 -21.96 -11.66
N THR A 8 -41.96 -22.83 -11.27
CA THR A 8 -40.60 -22.47 -10.88
C THR A 8 -39.71 -22.38 -12.11
N ASN A 9 -39.15 -21.21 -12.34
CA ASN A 9 -38.14 -20.96 -13.37
C ASN A 9 -36.75 -21.36 -12.80
N PRO A 10 -35.94 -22.19 -13.44
CA PRO A 10 -34.59 -22.48 -13.02
C PRO A 10 -33.66 -21.35 -13.54
N SER A 11 -33.23 -20.47 -12.65
CA SER A 11 -32.13 -19.54 -12.94
C SER A 11 -30.82 -20.32 -13.05
N ASN A 12 -30.31 -20.36 -14.27
CA ASN A 12 -29.02 -20.94 -14.63
C ASN A 12 -27.90 -19.99 -14.19
N SER A 13 -27.37 -20.20 -13.00
CA SER A 13 -26.14 -19.53 -12.53
C SER A 13 -24.94 -20.31 -13.05
N GLY A 14 -24.55 -20.00 -14.28
CA GLY A 14 -23.30 -20.48 -14.85
C GLY A 14 -22.12 -19.82 -14.13
N SER A 15 -21.57 -20.52 -13.14
CA SER A 15 -20.25 -20.22 -12.62
C SER A 15 -19.22 -20.54 -13.70
N VAL A 16 -18.61 -19.50 -14.27
CA VAL A 16 -17.45 -19.63 -15.14
C VAL A 16 -16.29 -20.15 -14.29
N PRO A 17 -15.66 -21.29 -14.60
CA PRO A 17 -14.51 -21.75 -13.85
C PRO A 17 -13.36 -20.77 -14.10
N VAL A 18 -12.87 -20.12 -13.04
CA VAL A 18 -11.61 -19.40 -13.05
C VAL A 18 -10.53 -20.44 -13.37
N ALA A 19 -9.90 -20.30 -14.53
CA ALA A 19 -8.79 -21.16 -14.90
C ALA A 19 -7.68 -20.94 -13.86
N LEU A 20 -7.38 -21.99 -13.09
CA LEU A 20 -6.29 -22.03 -12.14
C LEU A 20 -4.99 -21.71 -12.88
N VAL A 21 -4.44 -20.53 -12.62
CA VAL A 21 -3.06 -20.21 -12.96
C VAL A 21 -2.22 -21.25 -12.23
N ASN A 22 -1.42 -22.02 -12.96
CA ASN A 22 -0.60 -23.10 -12.40
C ASN A 22 0.12 -22.63 -11.13
N SER A 23 -0.07 -23.36 -10.03
CA SER A 23 0.58 -23.10 -8.73
C SER A 23 2.07 -22.90 -8.92
N PRO A 24 2.69 -21.88 -8.30
CA PRO A 24 4.10 -21.58 -8.49
C PRO A 24 4.94 -22.77 -8.03
N GLN A 25 5.78 -23.31 -8.93
CA GLN A 25 6.80 -24.28 -8.51
C GLN A 25 7.85 -23.55 -7.70
N LEU A 26 7.79 -23.71 -6.39
CA LEU A 26 8.74 -23.20 -5.42
C LEU A 26 10.08 -23.90 -5.60
N LEU A 27 11.05 -23.28 -6.24
CA LEU A 27 12.44 -23.76 -6.23
C LEU A 27 13.01 -23.50 -4.83
N LYS A 28 13.30 -24.58 -4.10
CA LYS A 28 13.84 -24.55 -2.74
C LYS A 28 15.30 -24.13 -2.75
N THR A 29 15.58 -22.83 -2.68
CA THR A 29 16.88 -22.30 -2.26
C THR A 29 16.74 -21.74 -0.86
N SER A 30 17.56 -22.21 0.07
CA SER A 30 17.51 -21.78 1.48
C SER A 30 18.02 -20.35 1.62
N SER A 31 17.13 -19.43 1.99
CA SER A 31 17.48 -18.12 2.53
C SER A 31 18.06 -18.27 3.95
N PRO A 32 18.90 -17.33 4.45
CA PRO A 32 19.41 -17.33 5.81
C PRO A 32 18.32 -17.41 6.91
N LEU A 33 17.06 -17.16 6.56
CA LEU A 33 15.89 -17.22 7.45
C LEU A 33 15.05 -18.50 7.25
N GLY A 34 15.54 -19.51 6.53
CA GLY A 34 14.82 -20.78 6.30
C GLY A 34 13.59 -20.65 5.38
N ARG A 35 13.45 -19.54 4.65
CA ARG A 35 12.32 -19.26 3.75
C ARG A 35 12.65 -19.71 2.33
N THR A 36 11.69 -20.25 1.62
CA THR A 36 11.84 -20.57 0.19
C THR A 36 11.94 -19.26 -0.59
N ALA A 37 13.08 -19.01 -1.25
CA ALA A 37 13.26 -17.84 -2.09
C ALA A 37 12.47 -18.01 -3.39
N LEU A 38 11.78 -16.94 -3.83
CA LEU A 38 11.11 -16.91 -5.13
C LEU A 38 12.14 -16.70 -6.24
N ASP A 39 11.94 -17.40 -7.35
CA ASP A 39 12.57 -17.05 -8.64
C ASP A 39 11.87 -15.79 -9.17
N LEU A 40 12.40 -14.61 -8.80
CA LEU A 40 11.77 -13.34 -9.16
C LEU A 40 11.60 -13.14 -10.68
N PRO A 41 12.59 -13.43 -11.55
CA PRO A 41 12.41 -13.35 -12.99
C PRO A 41 11.24 -14.19 -13.51
N LEU A 42 11.11 -15.44 -13.03
CA LEU A 42 10.04 -16.33 -13.41
C LEU A 42 8.68 -15.81 -12.95
N VAL A 43 8.57 -15.42 -11.68
CA VAL A 43 7.35 -14.86 -11.09
C VAL A 43 6.93 -13.58 -11.79
N GLN A 44 7.87 -12.68 -12.07
CA GLN A 44 7.59 -11.41 -12.75
C GLN A 44 7.07 -11.64 -14.17
N ALA A 45 7.66 -12.60 -14.91
CA ALA A 45 7.19 -12.99 -16.24
C ALA A 45 5.77 -13.58 -16.17
N GLN A 46 5.48 -14.41 -15.18
CA GLN A 46 4.18 -15.03 -14.94
C GLN A 46 3.09 -14.00 -14.65
N LEU A 47 3.41 -13.00 -13.84
CA LEU A 47 2.46 -11.97 -13.41
C LEU A 47 2.38 -10.76 -14.36
N ALA A 48 3.22 -10.69 -15.40
CA ALA A 48 3.30 -9.53 -16.28
C ALA A 48 1.96 -9.19 -16.98
N ALA A 49 1.16 -10.22 -17.32
CA ALA A 49 -0.15 -10.09 -17.96
C ALA A 49 -1.33 -10.41 -17.02
N ALA A 50 -1.06 -10.69 -15.74
CA ALA A 50 -2.10 -11.03 -14.78
C ALA A 50 -2.93 -9.79 -14.40
N THR A 51 -4.21 -10.00 -14.13
CA THR A 51 -5.11 -8.99 -13.56
C THR A 51 -4.72 -8.68 -12.12
N ALA A 52 -5.22 -7.58 -11.60
CA ALA A 52 -4.97 -7.19 -10.21
C ALA A 52 -5.49 -8.24 -9.22
N GLU A 53 -6.65 -8.80 -9.49
CA GLU A 53 -7.28 -9.87 -8.71
C GLU A 53 -6.43 -11.14 -8.73
N GLU A 54 -5.94 -11.56 -9.90
CA GLU A 54 -5.06 -12.73 -10.03
C GLU A 54 -3.75 -12.55 -9.29
N ILE A 55 -3.17 -11.33 -9.28
CA ILE A 55 -1.96 -11.02 -8.50
C ILE A 55 -2.25 -11.12 -6.99
N VAL A 56 -3.43 -10.66 -6.53
CA VAL A 56 -3.80 -10.80 -5.12
C VAL A 56 -3.97 -12.27 -4.74
N VAL A 57 -4.67 -13.07 -5.55
CA VAL A 57 -4.85 -14.51 -5.32
C VAL A 57 -3.49 -15.21 -5.27
N TRP A 58 -2.62 -14.94 -6.25
CA TRP A 58 -1.25 -15.47 -6.27
C TRP A 58 -0.48 -15.12 -4.98
N ALA A 59 -0.60 -13.87 -4.51
CA ALA A 59 0.09 -13.44 -3.28
C ALA A 59 -0.41 -14.20 -2.05
N VAL A 60 -1.73 -14.45 -1.97
CA VAL A 60 -2.32 -15.25 -0.89
C VAL A 60 -1.79 -16.69 -0.90
N GLU A 61 -1.78 -17.33 -2.06
CA GLU A 61 -1.28 -18.70 -2.21
C GLU A 61 0.23 -18.82 -1.91
N SER A 62 1.00 -17.77 -2.25
CA SER A 62 2.46 -17.78 -2.08
C SER A 62 2.91 -17.47 -0.65
N PHE A 63 2.20 -16.61 0.08
CA PHE A 63 2.67 -16.08 1.36
C PHE A 63 1.77 -16.42 2.55
N GLY A 64 0.52 -16.84 2.31
CA GLY A 64 -0.41 -17.27 3.37
C GLY A 64 -0.54 -16.24 4.49
N GLU A 65 -0.37 -16.70 5.73
CA GLU A 65 -0.44 -15.87 6.95
C GLU A 65 0.66 -14.79 7.03
N GLY A 66 1.74 -14.94 6.26
CA GLY A 66 2.80 -13.93 6.16
C GLY A 66 2.47 -12.77 5.21
N LEU A 67 1.28 -12.75 4.60
CA LEU A 67 0.85 -11.65 3.73
C LEU A 67 0.14 -10.56 4.53
N VAL A 68 0.58 -9.33 4.39
CA VAL A 68 -0.07 -8.13 4.93
C VAL A 68 -0.32 -7.11 3.82
N MET A 69 -1.05 -6.06 4.11
CA MET A 69 -1.25 -4.93 3.21
C MET A 69 -0.82 -3.64 3.90
N SER A 70 -0.33 -2.65 3.15
CA SER A 70 -0.13 -1.29 3.67
C SER A 70 -1.02 -0.28 2.97
N THR A 71 -1.48 0.73 3.72
CA THR A 71 -2.23 1.86 3.18
C THR A 71 -1.74 3.16 3.81
N SER A 72 -1.82 4.26 3.06
CA SER A 72 -1.66 5.63 3.58
C SER A 72 -2.99 6.38 3.66
N PHE A 73 -4.11 5.73 3.36
CA PHE A 73 -5.40 6.37 3.15
C PHE A 73 -5.31 7.60 2.22
N GLY A 74 -4.49 7.50 1.17
CA GLY A 74 -4.33 8.54 0.16
C GLY A 74 -5.57 8.70 -0.73
N ILE A 75 -5.49 9.57 -1.74
CA ILE A 75 -6.62 10.00 -2.58
C ILE A 75 -7.46 8.84 -3.12
N GLN A 76 -6.83 7.75 -3.52
CA GLN A 76 -7.47 6.60 -4.17
C GLN A 76 -7.31 5.30 -3.37
N ALA A 77 -7.08 5.41 -2.06
CA ALA A 77 -6.76 4.25 -1.21
C ALA A 77 -7.89 3.20 -1.17
N ALA A 78 -9.14 3.62 -1.36
CA ALA A 78 -10.30 2.74 -1.35
C ALA A 78 -10.21 1.62 -2.40
N VAL A 79 -9.52 1.85 -3.52
CA VAL A 79 -9.31 0.83 -4.58
C VAL A 79 -8.60 -0.39 -4.03
N MET A 80 -7.39 -0.21 -3.51
CA MET A 80 -6.59 -1.34 -3.00
C MET A 80 -7.22 -2.00 -1.79
N LEU A 81 -7.79 -1.20 -0.87
CA LEU A 81 -8.47 -1.71 0.30
C LEU A 81 -9.63 -2.62 -0.09
N HIS A 82 -10.50 -2.17 -0.99
CA HIS A 82 -11.63 -2.96 -1.47
C HIS A 82 -11.20 -4.18 -2.28
N LEU A 83 -10.28 -4.01 -3.24
CA LEU A 83 -9.76 -5.10 -4.07
C LEU A 83 -9.22 -6.25 -3.23
N VAL A 84 -8.39 -5.93 -2.25
CA VAL A 84 -7.69 -6.94 -1.43
C VAL A 84 -8.64 -7.57 -0.42
N THR A 85 -9.48 -6.80 0.28
CA THR A 85 -10.39 -7.33 1.31
C THR A 85 -11.53 -8.18 0.73
N ARG A 86 -11.87 -8.03 -0.54
CA ARG A 86 -12.78 -8.96 -1.22
C ARG A 86 -12.22 -10.37 -1.35
N THR A 87 -10.91 -10.51 -1.45
CA THR A 87 -10.22 -11.80 -1.59
C THR A 87 -9.78 -12.32 -0.21
N VAL A 88 -9.30 -11.43 0.66
CA VAL A 88 -8.79 -11.74 1.99
C VAL A 88 -9.40 -10.76 3.01
N PRO A 89 -10.62 -11.01 3.50
CA PRO A 89 -11.33 -10.06 4.38
C PRO A 89 -10.56 -9.67 5.64
N ASP A 90 -9.85 -10.61 6.27
CA ASP A 90 -9.15 -10.41 7.55
C ASP A 90 -7.66 -10.06 7.40
N ILE A 91 -7.20 -9.73 6.17
CA ILE A 91 -5.79 -9.37 5.97
C ILE A 91 -5.39 -8.22 6.90
N PRO A 92 -4.24 -8.31 7.61
CA PRO A 92 -3.74 -7.19 8.39
C PRO A 92 -3.41 -6.00 7.49
N VAL A 93 -4.06 -4.85 7.74
CA VAL A 93 -3.87 -3.61 7.00
C VAL A 93 -3.02 -2.66 7.84
N ILE A 94 -1.75 -2.50 7.49
CA ILE A 94 -0.82 -1.61 8.18
C ILE A 94 -1.09 -0.17 7.76
N TRP A 95 -1.31 0.71 8.73
CA TRP A 95 -1.36 2.15 8.56
C TRP A 95 -0.31 2.83 9.42
N ILE A 96 0.57 3.58 8.79
CA ILE A 96 1.57 4.38 9.50
C ILE A 96 0.97 5.77 9.75
N ASP A 97 0.58 6.00 11.00
CA ASP A 97 0.17 7.31 11.46
C ASP A 97 1.39 8.14 11.86
N THR A 98 1.69 9.14 11.06
CA THR A 98 2.83 10.02 11.29
C THR A 98 2.59 11.05 12.38
N GLY A 99 1.32 11.26 12.80
CA GLY A 99 0.91 12.36 13.67
C GLY A 99 0.88 13.72 12.98
N TYR A 100 1.05 13.74 11.65
CA TYR A 100 1.01 14.93 10.80
C TYR A 100 0.00 14.81 9.66
N LEU A 101 -0.89 13.80 9.71
CA LEU A 101 -1.92 13.64 8.70
C LEU A 101 -3.02 14.72 8.86
N PRO A 102 -3.68 15.15 7.77
CA PRO A 102 -4.85 16.01 7.86
C PRO A 102 -6.01 15.33 8.61
N ALA A 103 -6.87 16.13 9.23
CA ALA A 103 -8.08 15.63 9.91
C ALA A 103 -8.97 14.82 8.97
N GLU A 104 -9.08 15.24 7.72
CA GLU A 104 -9.83 14.57 6.67
C GLU A 104 -9.31 13.16 6.37
N THR A 105 -7.98 12.95 6.47
CA THR A 105 -7.38 11.62 6.32
C THR A 105 -7.78 10.69 7.46
N TYR A 106 -7.81 11.18 8.72
CA TYR A 106 -8.28 10.39 9.86
C TYR A 106 -9.76 10.02 9.74
N GLN A 107 -10.61 10.99 9.35
CA GLN A 107 -12.04 10.76 9.14
C GLN A 107 -12.30 9.78 7.99
N PHE A 108 -11.56 9.91 6.90
CA PHE A 108 -11.62 9.01 5.74
C PHE A 108 -11.18 7.58 6.10
N ALA A 109 -10.11 7.46 6.87
CA ALA A 109 -9.62 6.18 7.36
C ALA A 109 -10.64 5.48 8.25
N GLU A 110 -11.27 6.20 9.18
CA GLU A 110 -12.32 5.67 10.04
C GLU A 110 -13.53 5.19 9.22
N SER A 111 -14.02 6.04 8.31
CA SER A 111 -15.16 5.71 7.42
C SER A 111 -14.89 4.48 6.56
N LEU A 112 -13.72 4.38 5.91
CA LEU A 112 -13.35 3.21 5.10
C LEU A 112 -13.14 1.96 5.95
N SER A 113 -12.56 2.10 7.14
CA SER A 113 -12.34 0.96 8.03
C SER A 113 -13.65 0.34 8.48
N GLN A 114 -14.64 1.16 8.80
CA GLN A 114 -15.98 0.69 9.13
C GLN A 114 -16.69 0.08 7.92
N ARG A 115 -16.68 0.77 6.77
CA ARG A 115 -17.34 0.33 5.53
C ARG A 115 -16.82 -1.01 5.00
N LEU A 116 -15.50 -1.20 5.05
CA LEU A 116 -14.82 -2.40 4.53
C LEU A 116 -14.48 -3.41 5.62
N SER A 117 -14.85 -3.16 6.89
CA SER A 117 -14.54 -4.02 8.05
C SER A 117 -13.03 -4.36 8.13
N LEU A 118 -12.17 -3.35 8.00
CA LEU A 118 -10.72 -3.56 7.91
C LEU A 118 -10.12 -4.11 9.21
N ASN A 119 -9.26 -5.10 9.10
CA ASN A 119 -8.36 -5.53 10.18
C ASN A 119 -7.18 -4.54 10.28
N LEU A 120 -7.49 -3.30 10.70
CA LEU A 120 -6.55 -2.18 10.72
C LEU A 120 -5.52 -2.31 11.85
N LYS A 121 -4.24 -2.14 11.51
CA LYS A 121 -3.10 -2.13 12.41
C LYS A 121 -2.40 -0.77 12.32
N VAL A 122 -2.65 0.10 13.28
CA VAL A 122 -2.08 1.45 13.31
C VAL A 122 -0.73 1.44 14.01
N TYR A 123 0.29 1.94 13.33
CA TYR A 123 1.64 2.08 13.86
C TYR A 123 2.10 3.52 13.83
N GLN A 124 2.67 3.97 14.94
CA GLN A 124 3.22 5.31 15.12
C GLN A 124 4.69 5.21 15.53
N SER A 125 5.48 6.25 15.26
CA SER A 125 6.82 6.36 15.83
C SER A 125 6.75 6.41 17.37
N PRO A 126 7.67 5.76 18.09
CA PRO A 126 7.80 5.90 19.56
C PRO A 126 8.10 7.35 19.99
N LEU A 127 8.65 8.14 19.07
CA LEU A 127 8.94 9.54 19.26
C LEU A 127 7.73 10.39 18.84
N SER A 128 7.05 11.04 19.77
CA SER A 128 5.92 11.92 19.41
C SER A 128 6.36 13.07 18.48
N PRO A 129 5.44 13.67 17.69
CA PRO A 129 5.76 14.85 16.89
C PRO A 129 6.43 15.96 17.68
N ALA A 130 5.86 16.35 18.83
CA ALA A 130 6.38 17.40 19.68
C ALA A 130 7.79 17.09 20.20
N ARG A 131 8.05 15.83 20.61
CA ARG A 131 9.38 15.42 21.08
C ARG A 131 10.39 15.41 19.94
N MET A 132 10.03 14.95 18.75
CA MET A 132 10.90 14.99 17.57
C MET A 132 11.28 16.43 17.23
N GLU A 133 10.31 17.35 17.20
CA GLU A 133 10.55 18.75 16.89
C GLU A 133 11.42 19.45 17.96
N ALA A 134 11.25 19.12 19.22
CA ALA A 134 12.08 19.65 20.30
C ALA A 134 13.55 19.20 20.20
N LEU A 135 13.79 17.95 19.78
CA LEU A 135 15.14 17.39 19.69
C LEU A 135 15.88 17.73 18.39
N TYR A 136 15.14 17.80 17.27
CA TYR A 136 15.75 17.89 15.93
C TYR A 136 15.24 19.08 15.12
N GLY A 137 14.36 19.90 15.69
CA GLY A 137 13.65 20.95 14.95
C GLY A 137 12.60 20.36 14.00
N LYS A 138 11.96 21.25 13.26
CA LYS A 138 10.97 20.85 12.25
C LYS A 138 11.68 20.34 11.00
N LEU A 139 12.09 19.07 11.01
CA LEU A 139 12.81 18.41 9.91
C LEU A 139 12.09 18.56 8.56
N TRP A 140 10.77 18.59 8.56
CA TRP A 140 9.96 18.75 7.37
C TRP A 140 9.96 20.17 6.78
N GLN A 141 10.41 21.19 7.53
CA GLN A 141 10.59 22.56 7.04
C GLN A 141 11.98 22.82 6.44
N GLN A 142 12.93 21.97 6.78
CA GLN A 142 14.30 22.09 6.26
C GLN A 142 14.28 21.71 4.78
N LYS A 143 14.90 22.54 3.94
CA LYS A 143 14.96 22.33 2.47
C LYS A 143 16.09 21.38 2.06
N GLU A 144 16.53 20.54 2.97
CA GLU A 144 17.62 19.59 2.81
C GLU A 144 17.07 18.17 2.72
N VAL A 145 17.55 17.42 1.73
CA VAL A 145 17.11 16.04 1.49
C VAL A 145 17.41 15.15 2.69
N GLU A 146 18.53 15.37 3.37
CA GLU A 146 18.96 14.66 4.58
C GLU A 146 17.97 14.81 5.72
N ALA A 147 17.48 16.03 5.95
CA ALA A 147 16.45 16.30 6.97
C ALA A 147 15.14 15.58 6.65
N LEU A 148 14.70 15.60 5.39
CA LEU A 148 13.53 14.87 4.93
C LEU A 148 13.72 13.36 5.04
N ASN A 149 14.92 12.84 4.75
CA ASN A 149 15.22 11.42 4.92
C ASN A 149 15.18 11.02 6.40
N ARG A 150 15.72 11.85 7.30
CA ARG A 150 15.62 11.63 8.74
C ARG A 150 14.19 11.67 9.24
N TYR A 151 13.37 12.60 8.73
CA TYR A 151 11.94 12.64 9.01
C TYR A 151 11.26 11.33 8.59
N ASP A 152 11.46 10.90 7.33
CA ASP A 152 10.89 9.66 6.83
C ASP A 152 11.34 8.44 7.64
N GLN A 153 12.63 8.40 8.03
CA GLN A 153 13.17 7.31 8.87
C GLN A 153 12.44 7.22 10.20
N ILE A 154 12.25 8.35 10.89
CA ILE A 154 11.62 8.41 12.21
C ILE A 154 10.11 8.16 12.12
N ARG A 155 9.43 8.80 11.16
CA ARG A 155 7.96 8.84 11.13
C ARG A 155 7.32 7.74 10.31
N LYS A 156 8.06 7.12 9.38
CA LYS A 156 7.50 6.18 8.39
C LYS A 156 8.25 4.85 8.35
N VAL A 157 9.57 4.87 8.15
CA VAL A 157 10.34 3.66 7.90
C VAL A 157 10.44 2.78 9.14
N GLU A 158 10.83 3.36 10.29
CA GLU A 158 10.90 2.60 11.57
C GLU A 158 9.54 1.97 11.93
N PRO A 159 8.42 2.72 11.97
CA PRO A 159 7.14 2.10 12.32
C PRO A 159 6.73 0.99 11.34
N MET A 160 6.98 1.16 10.03
CA MET A 160 6.67 0.14 9.03
C MET A 160 7.50 -1.12 9.22
N GLN A 161 8.81 -0.98 9.44
CA GLN A 161 9.69 -2.12 9.71
C GLN A 161 9.27 -2.87 10.97
N ARG A 162 8.90 -2.14 12.02
CA ARG A 162 8.39 -2.74 13.26
C ARG A 162 7.07 -3.47 13.02
N ALA A 163 6.14 -2.86 12.28
CA ALA A 163 4.88 -3.49 11.90
C ALA A 163 5.11 -4.82 11.15
N LEU A 164 5.97 -4.83 10.14
CA LEU A 164 6.29 -6.03 9.37
C LEU A 164 6.88 -7.14 10.25
N ARG A 165 7.77 -6.79 11.19
CA ARG A 165 8.35 -7.77 12.12
C ARG A 165 7.33 -8.32 13.11
N GLU A 166 6.55 -7.45 13.74
CA GLU A 166 5.57 -7.83 14.78
C GLU A 166 4.43 -8.67 14.21
N LEU A 167 4.04 -8.42 12.96
CA LEU A 167 3.02 -9.19 12.26
C LEU A 167 3.57 -10.46 11.60
N GLY A 168 4.86 -10.75 11.73
CA GLY A 168 5.49 -11.91 11.10
C GLY A 168 5.40 -11.87 9.56
N ALA A 169 5.32 -10.68 8.97
CA ALA A 169 5.16 -10.53 7.54
C ALA A 169 6.33 -11.13 6.76
N THR A 170 6.03 -11.69 5.61
CA THR A 170 7.00 -12.14 4.60
C THR A 170 6.84 -11.35 3.31
N ALA A 171 5.63 -10.85 3.08
CA ALA A 171 5.30 -9.99 1.95
C ALA A 171 4.25 -8.95 2.33
N TRP A 172 4.24 -7.83 1.60
CA TRP A 172 3.15 -6.86 1.74
C TRP A 172 2.65 -6.36 0.38
N LEU A 173 1.32 -6.19 0.31
CA LEU A 173 0.63 -5.58 -0.82
C LEU A 173 0.69 -4.05 -0.71
N ALA A 174 1.03 -3.37 -1.80
CA ALA A 174 1.09 -1.91 -1.87
C ALA A 174 0.47 -1.38 -3.17
N GLY A 175 -0.24 -0.26 -3.07
CA GLY A 175 -0.98 0.36 -4.19
C GLY A 175 -0.13 1.31 -5.03
N LEU A 176 1.06 0.91 -5.47
CA LEU A 176 1.89 1.70 -6.37
C LEU A 176 1.49 1.49 -7.82
N ARG A 177 1.55 2.55 -8.63
CA ARG A 177 1.27 2.52 -10.07
C ARG A 177 2.44 3.10 -10.86
N ARG A 178 2.69 2.57 -12.07
CA ARG A 178 3.77 3.03 -12.95
C ARG A 178 3.58 4.46 -13.43
N ASP A 179 2.34 4.90 -13.61
CA ASP A 179 2.01 6.23 -14.14
C ASP A 179 2.29 7.37 -13.16
N GLN A 180 2.58 7.08 -11.89
CA GLN A 180 2.71 8.10 -10.86
C GLN A 180 4.08 8.79 -10.79
N THR A 181 5.17 8.09 -11.13
CA THR A 181 6.53 8.66 -11.14
C THR A 181 7.43 7.94 -12.14
N GLN A 182 8.49 8.62 -12.57
CA GLN A 182 9.50 8.03 -13.42
C GLN A 182 10.20 6.83 -12.75
N HIS A 183 10.46 6.90 -11.44
CA HIS A 183 11.01 5.79 -10.67
C HIS A 183 10.09 4.56 -10.72
N ARG A 184 8.77 4.75 -10.63
CA ARG A 184 7.79 3.65 -10.60
C ARG A 184 7.58 2.99 -11.96
N GLN A 185 7.95 3.64 -13.05
CA GLN A 185 7.87 3.05 -14.41
C GLN A 185 8.70 1.77 -14.53
N GLN A 186 9.78 1.64 -13.76
CA GLN A 186 10.69 0.49 -13.78
C GLN A 186 10.29 -0.64 -12.80
N LEU A 187 9.27 -0.42 -11.97
CA LEU A 187 8.84 -1.41 -10.99
C LEU A 187 8.25 -2.65 -11.67
N GLN A 188 8.44 -3.80 -11.02
CA GLN A 188 7.87 -5.08 -11.39
C GLN A 188 6.71 -5.45 -10.44
N PRO A 189 5.78 -6.34 -10.86
CA PRO A 189 4.65 -6.75 -10.03
C PRO A 189 5.06 -7.29 -8.65
N VAL A 190 6.23 -7.91 -8.56
CA VAL A 190 6.83 -8.40 -7.32
C VAL A 190 8.29 -7.98 -7.26
N VAL A 191 8.70 -7.38 -6.15
CA VAL A 191 10.08 -6.99 -5.89
C VAL A 191 10.49 -7.42 -4.48
N LEU A 192 11.78 -7.70 -4.28
CA LEU A 192 12.35 -7.89 -2.94
C LEU A 192 12.85 -6.53 -2.42
N GLN A 193 12.37 -6.12 -1.26
CA GLN A 193 12.81 -4.91 -0.58
C GLN A 193 13.29 -5.26 0.83
N GLY A 194 14.60 -5.28 1.04
CA GLY A 194 15.20 -5.85 2.24
C GLY A 194 14.86 -7.35 2.34
N ASP A 195 14.28 -7.77 3.45
CA ASP A 195 13.90 -9.16 3.72
C ASP A 195 12.44 -9.48 3.34
N TYR A 196 11.72 -8.56 2.69
CA TYR A 196 10.30 -8.66 2.42
C TYR A 196 10.00 -8.61 0.93
N TYR A 197 9.07 -9.45 0.49
CA TYR A 197 8.50 -9.31 -0.85
C TYR A 197 7.45 -8.20 -0.86
N LYS A 198 7.49 -7.35 -1.87
CA LYS A 198 6.51 -6.31 -2.09
C LYS A 198 5.74 -6.63 -3.36
N VAL A 199 4.43 -6.74 -3.25
CA VAL A 199 3.54 -7.11 -4.34
C VAL A 199 2.68 -5.91 -4.73
N LEU A 200 2.59 -5.63 -6.02
CA LEU A 200 1.98 -4.43 -6.59
C LEU A 200 0.84 -4.78 -7.56
N PRO A 201 -0.36 -5.15 -7.05
CA PRO A 201 -1.46 -5.67 -7.89
C PRO A 201 -1.94 -4.68 -8.95
N ILE A 202 -2.03 -3.39 -8.60
CA ILE A 202 -2.53 -2.34 -9.50
C ILE A 202 -1.42 -1.58 -10.22
N LEU A 203 -0.22 -2.17 -10.34
CA LEU A 203 0.97 -1.51 -10.90
C LEU A 203 0.73 -0.94 -12.31
N ASN A 204 -0.05 -1.66 -13.13
CA ASN A 204 -0.36 -1.30 -14.51
C ASN A 204 -1.64 -0.47 -14.67
N TRP A 205 -2.34 -0.16 -13.58
CA TRP A 205 -3.56 0.64 -13.64
C TRP A 205 -3.23 2.12 -13.84
N ASN A 206 -4.02 2.79 -14.66
CA ASN A 206 -3.95 4.23 -14.87
C ASN A 206 -5.11 4.96 -14.17
N ALA A 207 -5.12 6.28 -14.23
CA ALA A 207 -6.14 7.11 -13.59
C ALA A 207 -7.56 6.75 -14.07
N LYS A 208 -7.74 6.40 -15.35
CA LYS A 208 -9.03 5.99 -15.91
C LYS A 208 -9.51 4.68 -15.29
N THR A 209 -8.67 3.67 -15.24
CA THR A 209 -9.00 2.36 -14.63
C THR A 209 -9.35 2.52 -13.14
N ILE A 210 -8.62 3.36 -12.42
CA ILE A 210 -8.92 3.69 -11.01
C ILE A 210 -10.31 4.33 -10.88
N TYR A 211 -10.62 5.32 -11.73
CA TYR A 211 -11.92 5.99 -11.73
C TYR A 211 -13.07 5.01 -12.03
N GLU A 212 -12.90 4.19 -13.07
CA GLU A 212 -13.89 3.17 -13.46
C GLU A 212 -14.14 2.17 -12.31
N TYR A 213 -13.08 1.73 -11.63
CA TYR A 213 -13.20 0.82 -10.49
C TYR A 213 -13.93 1.48 -9.30
N LEU A 214 -13.54 2.69 -8.92
CA LEU A 214 -14.21 3.42 -7.83
C LEU A 214 -15.69 3.63 -8.12
N THR A 215 -16.03 4.01 -9.36
CA THR A 215 -17.42 4.22 -9.80
C THR A 215 -18.21 2.91 -9.80
N ALA A 216 -17.66 1.84 -10.35
CA ALA A 216 -18.32 0.54 -10.44
C ALA A 216 -18.65 -0.08 -9.07
N HIS A 217 -17.86 0.25 -8.04
CA HIS A 217 -18.02 -0.27 -6.69
C HIS A 217 -18.54 0.76 -5.67
N ASP A 218 -18.98 1.92 -6.16
CA ASP A 218 -19.48 3.02 -5.31
C ASP A 218 -18.49 3.39 -4.19
N LEU A 219 -17.20 3.45 -4.50
CA LEU A 219 -16.16 3.74 -3.52
C LEU A 219 -15.79 5.22 -3.51
N PRO A 220 -15.56 5.82 -2.33
CA PRO A 220 -15.24 7.23 -2.23
C PRO A 220 -13.78 7.52 -2.57
N TYR A 221 -13.55 8.71 -3.13
CA TYR A 221 -12.26 9.38 -3.06
C TYR A 221 -12.04 9.96 -1.67
N HIS A 222 -10.77 10.21 -1.33
CA HIS A 222 -10.43 11.04 -0.16
C HIS A 222 -11.02 12.45 -0.32
N PRO A 223 -11.53 13.13 0.75
CA PRO A 223 -12.18 14.45 0.64
C PRO A 223 -11.34 15.54 -0.02
N TYR A 224 -10.01 15.44 0.03
CA TYR A 224 -9.12 16.38 -0.63
C TYR A 224 -9.12 16.28 -2.18
N PHE A 225 -9.70 15.21 -2.73
CA PHE A 225 -9.86 15.09 -4.19
C PHE A 225 -10.65 16.25 -4.77
N ASP A 226 -11.76 16.62 -4.15
CA ASP A 226 -12.61 17.73 -4.57
C ASP A 226 -11.92 19.11 -4.40
N GLN A 227 -10.83 19.16 -3.65
CA GLN A 227 -9.99 20.34 -3.46
C GLN A 227 -8.78 20.38 -4.40
N GLY A 228 -8.74 19.50 -5.42
CA GLY A 228 -7.68 19.46 -6.43
C GLY A 228 -6.40 18.74 -6.00
N TYR A 229 -6.43 17.97 -4.91
CA TYR A 229 -5.28 17.14 -4.53
C TYR A 229 -5.27 15.82 -5.32
N VAL A 230 -4.17 15.51 -5.94
CA VAL A 230 -3.92 14.24 -6.64
C VAL A 230 -3.12 13.27 -5.78
N SER A 231 -2.45 13.76 -4.76
CA SER A 231 -1.70 12.97 -3.77
C SER A 231 -1.79 13.65 -2.40
N VAL A 232 -2.01 12.87 -1.35
CA VAL A 232 -2.07 13.34 0.04
C VAL A 232 -1.19 12.48 0.96
N GLY A 233 -0.65 13.08 1.98
CA GLY A 233 0.06 12.48 3.09
C GLY A 233 0.10 13.48 4.22
N ASP A 234 1.28 13.74 4.83
CA ASP A 234 1.42 14.72 5.90
C ASP A 234 1.00 16.11 5.40
N TRP A 235 0.26 16.87 6.22
CA TRP A 235 -0.32 18.17 5.83
C TRP A 235 0.74 19.17 5.36
N HIS A 236 1.91 19.18 6.02
CA HIS A 236 3.00 20.09 5.70
C HIS A 236 3.74 19.76 4.39
N SER A 237 3.54 18.57 3.83
CA SER A 237 4.22 18.10 2.62
C SER A 237 3.25 17.76 1.48
N SER A 238 2.02 18.24 1.56
CA SER A 238 0.98 18.00 0.57
C SER A 238 0.36 19.32 0.14
N ARG A 239 0.10 19.49 -1.15
CA ARG A 239 -0.63 20.63 -1.73
C ARG A 239 -1.47 20.20 -2.92
N PRO A 240 -2.47 21.00 -3.31
CA PRO A 240 -3.20 20.77 -4.57
C PRO A 240 -2.27 20.82 -5.78
N LEU A 241 -2.74 20.24 -6.89
CA LEU A 241 -2.09 20.32 -8.19
C LEU A 241 -2.13 21.77 -8.71
N MET A 242 -1.03 22.27 -9.23
CA MET A 242 -0.89 23.59 -9.83
C MET A 242 -0.67 23.46 -11.33
N VAL A 243 -0.90 24.54 -12.06
CA VAL A 243 -0.79 24.57 -13.56
C VAL A 243 0.63 24.18 -14.03
N ASP A 244 1.65 24.52 -13.25
CA ASP A 244 3.06 24.28 -13.60
C ASP A 244 3.56 22.89 -13.18
N ASP A 245 2.74 22.07 -12.48
CA ASP A 245 3.15 20.73 -12.10
C ASP A 245 3.17 19.79 -13.31
N THR A 246 4.23 19.00 -13.44
CA THR A 246 4.42 18.09 -14.55
C THR A 246 3.97 16.66 -14.23
N ASN A 247 3.87 16.32 -12.95
CA ASN A 247 3.40 15.01 -12.47
C ASN A 247 2.72 15.12 -11.09
N GLU A 248 1.94 14.09 -10.74
CA GLU A 248 1.19 14.03 -9.47
C GLU A 248 2.07 14.19 -8.22
N ARG A 249 3.34 13.79 -8.29
CA ARG A 249 4.23 13.77 -7.12
C ARG A 249 4.97 15.10 -6.91
N ASP A 250 4.90 16.04 -7.85
CA ASP A 250 5.40 17.41 -7.66
C ASP A 250 4.64 18.13 -6.55
N THR A 251 3.41 17.68 -6.25
CA THR A 251 2.58 18.15 -5.13
C THR A 251 3.11 17.72 -3.75
N ARG A 252 4.18 16.92 -3.69
CA ARG A 252 4.73 16.34 -2.45
C ARG A 252 6.11 16.88 -2.14
N PHE A 253 6.43 17.00 -0.83
CA PHE A 253 7.75 17.35 -0.32
C PHE A 253 8.34 18.61 -0.99
N HIS A 254 7.50 19.59 -1.33
CA HIS A 254 7.90 20.82 -2.04
C HIS A 254 8.64 20.56 -3.37
N GLY A 255 8.38 19.43 -4.04
CA GLY A 255 9.07 19.00 -5.25
C GLY A 255 10.48 18.44 -5.06
N LEU A 256 11.01 18.46 -3.83
CA LEU A 256 12.38 18.01 -3.53
C LEU A 256 12.55 16.49 -3.56
N LYS A 257 11.46 15.74 -3.40
CA LYS A 257 11.47 14.28 -3.29
C LYS A 257 10.19 13.68 -3.85
N GLN A 258 10.31 12.75 -4.79
CA GLN A 258 9.15 12.09 -5.38
C GLN A 258 8.65 10.88 -4.58
N GLU A 259 9.55 10.18 -3.86
CA GLU A 259 9.20 8.99 -3.09
C GLU A 259 9.49 9.18 -1.60
N CYS A 260 8.62 8.64 -0.75
CA CYS A 260 8.91 8.49 0.67
C CYS A 260 9.83 7.28 0.90
N GLY A 261 10.53 7.26 2.04
CA GLY A 261 11.49 6.20 2.37
C GLY A 261 10.93 4.77 2.36
N LEU A 262 9.59 4.59 2.43
CA LEU A 262 8.94 3.27 2.38
C LEU A 262 9.06 2.59 1.01
N HIS A 263 9.34 3.33 -0.05
CA HIS A 263 9.34 2.82 -1.42
C HIS A 263 10.72 2.87 -2.08
N LEU A 264 11.73 3.30 -1.33
CA LEU A 264 13.13 3.28 -1.76
C LEU A 264 13.84 2.01 -1.26
N PRO A 265 14.90 1.55 -1.97
CA PRO A 265 15.75 0.48 -1.46
C PRO A 265 16.27 0.83 -0.06
N LEU A 266 16.20 -0.12 0.87
CA LEU A 266 16.79 0.06 2.19
C LEU A 266 18.32 0.11 2.03
N SER A 267 18.94 1.23 2.43
CA SER A 267 20.40 1.31 2.46
C SER A 267 20.94 0.29 3.46
N PRO A 268 21.94 -0.55 3.08
CA PRO A 268 22.58 -1.45 4.03
C PRO A 268 23.19 -0.63 5.16
N GLY A 269 22.78 -0.83 6.41
CA GLY A 269 23.39 -0.20 7.60
C GLY A 269 22.53 0.73 8.44
N VAL A 270 21.27 1.01 8.09
CA VAL A 270 20.39 1.90 8.89
C VAL A 270 19.50 1.13 9.88
N GLY A 271 19.78 -0.16 10.09
CA GLY A 271 19.10 -1.02 11.07
C GLY A 271 19.65 -0.92 12.50
N GLN A 272 20.46 0.08 12.83
CA GLN A 272 20.86 0.27 14.22
C GLN A 272 19.73 0.93 15.00
N SER A 273 19.22 0.15 15.95
CA SER A 273 18.30 0.54 17.01
C SER A 273 18.54 1.99 17.45
N LEU A 274 17.49 2.80 17.52
CA LEU A 274 17.43 3.88 18.48
C LEU A 274 17.39 3.19 19.85
N ASP A 275 18.55 2.80 20.34
CA ASP A 275 18.73 2.15 21.62
C ASP A 275 18.17 3.08 22.70
N SER A 276 17.20 2.58 23.43
CA SER A 276 16.57 3.28 24.57
C SER A 276 17.53 3.51 25.73
N SER A 277 18.80 3.14 25.58
CA SER A 277 19.86 3.27 26.59
C SER A 277 20.60 4.62 26.58
N THR A 278 20.20 5.58 25.72
CA THR A 278 20.77 6.94 25.70
C THR A 278 19.74 8.00 26.11
N LEU A 279 18.80 7.64 26.98
CA LEU A 279 17.84 8.56 27.58
C LEU A 279 18.08 8.68 29.08
#